data_5b23ef5c92224e82c78064a5ad89f5bb
#
_entry.id   5b23ef5c92224e82c78064a5ad89f5bb
#
_cell.length_a   1.000
_cell.length_b   1.000
_cell.length_c   1.000
_cell.angle_alpha   90.00
_cell.angle_beta   90.00
_cell.angle_gamma   90.00
#
_symmetry.space_group_name_H-M   'P 1'
#
loop_
_entity.id
_entity.type
_entity.pdbx_description
1 polymer ?
#
loop_
_entity_poly.entity_id
_entity_poly.type
_entity_poly.pdbx_seq_one_letter_code
_entity_poly.pdbx_strand_id
1 'polypeptide(L)'
;QRNRRIVPLEELCGDCVEIVQNDGVIIVMSDGLGSGVKAHILSSITTKMVATMLKGGLPLEEVIDTAARTLPVCEVRHLAYSTFTILAIAPDRKAHLVEYDNPLAFYGHGAELIPLDRQTKTYGGRVVRESFFQMQDEDWFVLASDGVLHAGIGGIWNLGWGWNRIGDYLRRTASREDDARSLAYGLTETTDRLYAKKPGDDATVVAIKVRVPRKLAVLAGPPVDMS
;
A
#
# COMPACT_ATOMS: atom_id res chain seq x y z
N GLN A 1 -17.38 -28.61 -20.24
CA GLN A 1 -17.14 -27.38 -21.02
C GLN A 1 -17.02 -26.23 -20.03
N ARG A 2 -15.79 -25.76 -19.78
CA ARG A 2 -15.53 -24.54 -19.00
C ARG A 2 -15.79 -23.35 -19.92
N ASN A 3 -16.89 -22.63 -19.71
CA ASN A 3 -17.08 -21.30 -20.31
C ASN A 3 -15.92 -20.39 -19.84
N ARG A 4 -14.93 -20.23 -20.70
CA ARG A 4 -13.98 -19.11 -20.57
C ARG A 4 -14.77 -17.85 -20.93
N ARG A 5 -15.17 -17.07 -19.94
CA ARG A 5 -15.52 -15.66 -20.16
C ARG A 5 -14.29 -15.01 -20.78
N ILE A 6 -14.43 -14.54 -21.99
CA ILE A 6 -13.45 -13.61 -22.57
C ILE A 6 -13.71 -12.30 -21.85
N VAL A 7 -12.85 -11.96 -20.88
CA VAL A 7 -12.85 -10.65 -20.25
C VAL A 7 -12.32 -9.68 -21.30
N PRO A 8 -13.01 -8.59 -21.63
CA PRO A 8 -12.47 -7.58 -22.51
C PRO A 8 -11.09 -7.11 -22.04
N LEU A 9 -10.17 -6.90 -22.95
CA LEU A 9 -8.77 -6.50 -22.67
C LEU A 9 -8.64 -5.19 -21.87
N GLU A 10 -9.70 -4.41 -21.78
CA GLU A 10 -9.80 -3.14 -21.03
C GLU A 10 -10.20 -3.31 -19.55
N GLU A 11 -10.53 -4.54 -19.10
CA GLU A 11 -10.93 -4.82 -17.71
C GLU A 11 -9.77 -5.33 -16.83
N LEU A 12 -8.53 -5.28 -17.31
CA LEU A 12 -7.37 -5.64 -16.49
C LEU A 12 -6.91 -4.42 -15.68
N CYS A 13 -6.90 -4.59 -14.35
CA CYS A 13 -6.40 -3.57 -13.43
C CYS A 13 -4.92 -3.26 -13.70
N GLY A 14 -4.59 -1.99 -13.90
CA GLY A 14 -3.23 -1.50 -14.08
C GLY A 14 -2.40 -1.58 -12.80
N ASP A 15 -3.07 -1.62 -11.66
CA ASP A 15 -2.43 -1.78 -10.35
C ASP A 15 -2.10 -3.25 -10.04
N CYS A 16 -1.01 -3.48 -9.33
CA CYS A 16 -0.63 -4.79 -8.84
C CYS A 16 -0.09 -4.73 -7.41
N VAL A 17 -0.43 -5.73 -6.60
CA VAL A 17 0.07 -5.87 -5.22
C VAL A 17 0.61 -7.27 -5.02
N GLU A 18 1.82 -7.37 -4.47
CA GLU A 18 2.42 -8.63 -4.02
C GLU A 18 2.72 -8.57 -2.52
N ILE A 19 2.38 -9.62 -1.79
CA ILE A 19 2.66 -9.75 -0.36
C ILE A 19 3.58 -10.94 -0.15
N VAL A 20 4.72 -10.69 0.47
CA VAL A 20 5.71 -11.69 0.84
C VAL A 20 5.71 -11.85 2.35
N GLN A 21 5.47 -13.05 2.82
CA GLN A 21 5.55 -13.43 4.23
C GLN A 21 6.74 -14.37 4.42
N ASN A 22 7.71 -13.93 5.19
CA ASN A 22 8.83 -14.70 5.69
C ASN A 22 8.86 -14.51 7.21
N ASP A 23 10.03 -14.19 7.79
CA ASP A 23 10.12 -13.81 9.22
C ASP A 23 9.42 -12.47 9.50
N GLY A 24 9.17 -11.65 8.47
CA GLY A 24 8.40 -10.42 8.51
C GLY A 24 7.37 -10.37 7.38
N VAL A 25 6.88 -9.18 7.08
CA VAL A 25 5.93 -8.93 5.98
C VAL A 25 6.52 -7.88 5.04
N ILE A 26 6.53 -8.18 3.75
CA ILE A 26 6.88 -7.21 2.71
C ILE A 26 5.68 -7.06 1.78
N ILE A 27 5.28 -5.83 1.55
CA ILE A 27 4.20 -5.47 0.66
C ILE A 27 4.80 -4.63 -0.46
N VAL A 28 4.54 -5.02 -1.69
CA VAL A 28 4.95 -4.30 -2.90
C VAL A 28 3.69 -3.93 -3.66
N MET A 29 3.48 -2.65 -3.87
CA MET A 29 2.39 -2.12 -4.68
C MET A 29 2.99 -1.34 -5.85
N SER A 30 2.44 -1.52 -7.03
CA SER A 30 2.87 -0.85 -8.25
C SER A 30 1.66 -0.47 -9.09
N ASP A 31 1.72 0.70 -9.68
CA ASP A 31 0.78 1.18 -10.68
C ASP A 31 1.52 1.28 -12.01
N GLY A 32 0.91 0.78 -13.08
CA GLY A 32 1.46 0.80 -14.44
C GLY A 32 0.91 1.98 -15.23
N LEU A 33 1.78 2.76 -15.86
CA LEU A 33 1.40 3.95 -16.64
C LEU A 33 0.37 3.62 -17.73
N GLY A 34 -0.79 4.27 -17.66
CA GLY A 34 -1.90 4.09 -18.60
C GLY A 34 -2.96 3.15 -18.06
N SER A 35 -3.64 2.42 -18.92
CA SER A 35 -4.72 1.51 -18.54
C SER A 35 -4.65 0.19 -19.29
N GLY A 36 -5.38 -0.82 -18.80
CA GLY A 36 -5.55 -2.12 -19.44
C GLY A 36 -4.29 -2.99 -19.46
N VAL A 37 -4.14 -3.83 -20.47
CA VAL A 37 -3.12 -4.89 -20.55
C VAL A 37 -1.69 -4.38 -20.36
N LYS A 38 -1.35 -3.24 -20.99
CA LYS A 38 0.01 -2.70 -20.93
C LYS A 38 0.37 -2.25 -19.50
N ALA A 39 -0.51 -1.50 -18.86
CA ALA A 39 -0.34 -1.06 -17.48
C ALA A 39 -0.24 -2.27 -16.54
N HIS A 40 -1.13 -3.24 -16.68
CA HIS A 40 -1.12 -4.49 -15.92
C HIS A 40 0.18 -5.28 -16.07
N ILE A 41 0.73 -5.41 -17.28
CA ILE A 41 2.01 -6.09 -17.50
C ILE A 41 3.14 -5.36 -16.77
N LEU A 42 3.20 -4.04 -16.86
CA LEU A 42 4.24 -3.23 -16.24
C LEU A 42 4.21 -3.34 -14.71
N SER A 43 3.05 -3.14 -14.11
CA SER A 43 2.89 -3.25 -12.66
C SER A 43 3.14 -4.67 -12.14
N SER A 44 2.66 -5.70 -12.87
CA SER A 44 2.89 -7.10 -12.54
C SER A 44 4.38 -7.50 -12.62
N ILE A 45 5.09 -7.05 -13.64
CA ILE A 45 6.54 -7.30 -13.76
C ILE A 45 7.27 -6.61 -12.61
N THR A 46 6.93 -5.36 -12.31
CA THR A 46 7.55 -4.58 -11.23
C THR A 46 7.37 -5.26 -9.88
N THR A 47 6.13 -5.59 -9.50
CA THR A 47 5.85 -6.21 -8.20
C THR A 47 6.48 -7.59 -8.07
N LYS A 48 6.41 -8.43 -9.11
CA LYS A 48 7.00 -9.78 -9.12
C LYS A 48 8.52 -9.74 -9.08
N MET A 49 9.16 -8.85 -9.84
CA MET A 49 10.60 -8.66 -9.83
C MET A 49 11.08 -8.29 -8.42
N VAL A 50 10.52 -7.23 -7.83
CA VAL A 50 10.87 -6.77 -6.48
C VAL A 50 10.61 -7.87 -5.45
N ALA A 51 9.42 -8.48 -5.46
CA ALA A 51 9.07 -9.55 -4.52
C ALA A 51 10.00 -10.78 -4.65
N THR A 52 10.39 -11.15 -5.86
CA THR A 52 11.29 -12.30 -6.11
C THR A 52 12.69 -12.03 -5.58
N MET A 53 13.22 -10.83 -5.82
CA MET A 53 14.54 -10.45 -5.31
C MET A 53 14.56 -10.43 -3.78
N LEU A 54 13.53 -9.88 -3.14
CA LEU A 54 13.39 -9.85 -1.69
C LEU A 54 13.22 -11.27 -1.09
N LYS A 55 12.45 -12.13 -1.74
CA LYS A 55 12.34 -13.55 -1.37
C LYS A 55 13.68 -14.28 -1.49
N GLY A 56 14.50 -13.91 -2.46
CA GLY A 56 15.85 -14.42 -2.65
C GLY A 56 16.87 -13.92 -1.62
N GLY A 57 16.46 -13.05 -0.71
CA GLY A 57 17.31 -12.52 0.37
C GLY A 57 18.22 -11.37 -0.06
N LEU A 58 17.97 -10.75 -1.21
CA LEU A 58 18.71 -9.55 -1.61
C LEU A 58 18.41 -8.40 -0.63
N PRO A 59 19.45 -7.62 -0.27
CA PRO A 59 19.24 -6.41 0.51
C PRO A 59 18.27 -5.44 -0.16
N LEU A 60 17.39 -4.81 0.61
CA LEU A 60 16.36 -3.93 0.06
C LEU A 60 16.96 -2.77 -0.76
N GLU A 61 18.12 -2.24 -0.38
CA GLU A 61 18.81 -1.19 -1.14
C GLU A 61 19.22 -1.65 -2.55
N GLU A 62 19.72 -2.89 -2.70
CA GLU A 62 20.04 -3.47 -4.01
C GLU A 62 18.80 -3.69 -4.87
N VAL A 63 17.70 -4.08 -4.22
CA VAL A 63 16.41 -4.27 -4.90
C VAL A 63 15.88 -2.94 -5.41
N ILE A 64 15.94 -1.88 -4.60
CA ILE A 64 15.52 -0.52 -4.99
C ILE A 64 16.38 -0.01 -6.16
N ASP A 65 17.70 -0.14 -6.06
CA ASP A 65 18.61 0.30 -7.14
C ASP A 65 18.36 -0.47 -8.43
N THR A 66 18.17 -1.79 -8.35
CA THR A 66 17.85 -2.64 -9.50
C THR A 66 16.50 -2.25 -10.11
N ALA A 67 15.46 -2.08 -9.31
CA ALA A 67 14.16 -1.66 -9.77
C ALA A 67 14.23 -0.28 -10.43
N ALA A 68 14.87 0.68 -9.78
CA ALA A 68 15.04 2.02 -10.31
C ALA A 68 15.78 2.07 -11.66
N ARG A 69 16.78 1.21 -11.86
CA ARG A 69 17.55 1.13 -13.13
C ARG A 69 16.82 0.37 -14.23
N THR A 70 16.04 -0.64 -13.86
CA THR A 70 15.42 -1.58 -14.80
C THR A 70 14.09 -1.06 -15.35
N LEU A 71 13.34 -0.31 -14.53
CA LEU A 71 12.05 0.21 -14.95
C LEU A 71 12.21 1.28 -16.02
N PRO A 72 11.55 1.12 -17.17
CA PRO A 72 11.64 2.10 -18.24
C PRO A 72 11.00 3.44 -17.85
N VAL A 73 11.47 4.53 -18.44
CA VAL A 73 10.90 5.88 -18.31
C VAL A 73 10.28 6.28 -19.65
N CYS A 74 9.12 6.88 -19.60
CA CYS A 74 8.52 7.50 -20.78
C CYS A 74 9.29 8.79 -21.13
N GLU A 75 10.08 8.76 -22.19
CA GLU A 75 10.89 9.91 -22.62
C GLU A 75 10.06 11.15 -22.94
N VAL A 76 8.80 10.96 -23.37
CA VAL A 76 7.89 12.07 -23.74
C VAL A 76 7.28 12.76 -22.52
N ARG A 77 6.94 11.99 -21.48
CA ARG A 77 6.26 12.50 -20.27
C ARG A 77 7.21 12.65 -19.09
N HIS A 78 8.44 12.16 -19.18
CA HIS A 78 9.41 12.09 -18.08
C HIS A 78 8.87 11.41 -16.80
N LEU A 79 7.89 10.50 -16.98
CA LEU A 79 7.27 9.72 -15.91
C LEU A 79 7.75 8.27 -15.98
N ALA A 80 7.80 7.61 -14.84
CA ALA A 80 8.04 6.17 -14.81
C ALA A 80 6.92 5.43 -15.57
N TYR A 81 7.27 4.38 -16.29
CA TYR A 81 6.26 3.47 -16.86
C TYR A 81 5.59 2.62 -15.80
N SER A 82 6.18 2.53 -14.63
CA SER A 82 5.60 1.88 -13.46
C SER A 82 6.14 2.54 -12.20
N THR A 83 5.25 2.85 -11.30
CA THR A 83 5.55 3.34 -9.94
C THR A 83 5.75 2.16 -9.01
N PHE A 84 6.29 2.37 -7.83
CA PHE A 84 6.23 1.35 -6.79
C PHE A 84 6.25 1.94 -5.38
N THR A 85 5.61 1.22 -4.48
CA THR A 85 5.75 1.39 -3.04
C THR A 85 6.12 0.06 -2.42
N ILE A 86 7.16 0.03 -1.60
CA ILE A 86 7.58 -1.14 -0.84
C ILE A 86 7.44 -0.81 0.64
N LEU A 87 6.71 -1.62 1.38
CA LEU A 87 6.68 -1.58 2.84
C LEU A 87 7.21 -2.90 3.39
N ALA A 88 8.39 -2.85 4.00
CA ALA A 88 8.98 -3.98 4.69
C ALA A 88 8.80 -3.81 6.20
N ILE A 89 8.18 -4.79 6.86
CA ILE A 89 7.94 -4.82 8.31
C ILE A 89 8.67 -6.03 8.87
N ALA A 90 9.67 -5.79 9.70
CA ALA A 90 10.43 -6.83 10.37
C ALA A 90 9.62 -7.45 11.55
N PRO A 91 10.03 -8.63 12.08
CA PRO A 91 9.37 -9.27 13.23
C PRO A 91 9.34 -8.40 14.49
N ASP A 92 10.35 -7.54 14.68
CA ASP A 92 10.40 -6.55 15.76
C ASP A 92 9.56 -5.30 15.47
N ARG A 93 8.82 -5.30 14.36
CA ARG A 93 7.94 -4.22 13.89
C ARG A 93 8.66 -2.95 13.45
N LYS A 94 9.96 -3.00 13.23
CA LYS A 94 10.64 -1.95 12.48
C LYS A 94 10.16 -1.98 11.05
N ALA A 95 9.76 -0.83 10.56
CA ALA A 95 9.23 -0.66 9.21
C ALA A 95 10.16 0.21 8.38
N HIS A 96 10.37 -0.21 7.13
CA HIS A 96 11.06 0.55 6.11
C HIS A 96 10.08 0.74 4.94
N LEU A 97 9.70 1.98 4.69
CA LEU A 97 8.84 2.40 3.59
C LEU A 97 9.70 3.01 2.49
N VAL A 98 9.43 2.59 1.27
CA VAL A 98 10.06 3.12 0.05
C VAL A 98 8.96 3.53 -0.93
N GLU A 99 8.97 4.78 -1.37
CA GLU A 99 7.97 5.35 -2.27
C GLU A 99 8.66 5.93 -3.52
N TYR A 100 8.28 5.41 -4.70
CA TYR A 100 8.74 5.90 -6.01
C TYR A 100 7.55 6.24 -6.90
N ASP A 101 7.36 7.53 -7.16
CA ASP A 101 6.29 8.12 -7.99
C ASP A 101 4.85 7.71 -7.63
N ASN A 102 4.64 7.00 -6.54
CA ASN A 102 3.33 6.64 -5.99
C ASN A 102 2.80 7.72 -5.04
N PRO A 103 1.46 7.79 -4.83
CA PRO A 103 0.88 8.57 -3.76
C PRO A 103 1.49 8.24 -2.40
N LEU A 104 1.65 9.28 -1.58
CA LEU A 104 2.21 9.11 -0.24
C LEU A 104 1.30 8.24 0.62
N ALA A 105 1.90 7.27 1.29
CA ALA A 105 1.23 6.39 2.24
C ALA A 105 0.72 7.14 3.47
N PHE A 106 -0.30 6.59 4.08
CA PHE A 106 -0.86 7.06 5.35
C PHE A 106 -0.41 6.14 6.48
N TYR A 107 0.01 6.74 7.57
CA TYR A 107 0.35 6.04 8.81
C TYR A 107 -0.33 6.72 9.99
N GLY A 108 -0.83 5.95 10.93
CA GLY A 108 -1.48 6.53 12.10
C GLY A 108 -1.68 5.56 13.24
N HIS A 109 -2.13 6.11 14.36
CA HIS A 109 -2.46 5.40 15.59
C HIS A 109 -3.82 5.89 16.08
N GLY A 110 -4.74 4.96 16.33
CA GLY A 110 -6.09 5.34 16.71
C GLY A 110 -6.74 6.31 15.71
N ALA A 111 -7.14 7.49 16.16
CA ALA A 111 -7.71 8.57 15.33
C ALA A 111 -6.67 9.57 14.82
N GLU A 112 -5.40 9.36 15.07
CA GLU A 112 -4.33 10.27 14.70
C GLU A 112 -3.63 9.81 13.42
N LEU A 113 -3.41 10.75 12.49
CA LEU A 113 -2.53 10.56 11.35
C LEU A 113 -1.13 11.04 11.75
N ILE A 114 -0.16 10.15 11.66
CA ILE A 114 1.22 10.41 12.05
C ILE A 114 2.04 10.76 10.81
N PRO A 115 2.67 11.93 10.75
CA PRO A 115 3.56 12.27 9.64
C PRO A 115 4.80 11.37 9.65
N LEU A 116 5.13 10.80 8.49
CA LEU A 116 6.36 10.06 8.31
C LEU A 116 7.50 11.02 7.93
N ASP A 117 8.66 10.81 8.54
CA ASP A 117 9.90 11.48 8.11
C ASP A 117 10.38 10.82 6.81
N ARG A 118 10.26 11.53 5.69
CA ARG A 118 10.60 11.06 4.35
C ARG A 118 11.92 11.63 3.89
N GLN A 119 12.93 10.81 3.92
CA GLN A 119 14.26 11.15 3.38
C GLN A 119 14.31 10.86 1.89
N THR A 120 14.88 11.77 1.13
CA THR A 120 15.05 11.61 -0.31
C THR A 120 16.40 11.00 -0.62
N LYS A 121 16.42 9.89 -1.37
CA LYS A 121 17.63 9.26 -1.89
C LYS A 121 17.56 9.10 -3.41
N THR A 122 18.71 8.94 -4.04
CA THR A 122 18.80 8.73 -5.49
C THR A 122 19.36 7.34 -5.78
N TYR A 123 18.60 6.55 -6.53
CA TYR A 123 18.96 5.22 -7.00
C TYR A 123 18.87 5.18 -8.53
N GLY A 124 19.93 4.78 -9.21
CA GLY A 124 19.93 4.71 -10.68
C GLY A 124 19.56 6.03 -11.39
N GLY A 125 19.85 7.18 -10.75
CA GLY A 125 19.47 8.51 -11.25
C GLY A 125 18.00 8.91 -10.96
N ARG A 126 17.26 8.12 -10.17
CA ARG A 126 15.85 8.36 -9.81
C ARG A 126 15.70 8.72 -8.33
N VAL A 127 14.79 9.63 -8.08
CA VAL A 127 14.50 10.12 -6.73
C VAL A 127 13.47 9.21 -6.07
N VAL A 128 13.83 8.63 -4.95
CA VAL A 128 13.01 7.77 -4.12
C VAL A 128 12.85 8.39 -2.74
N ARG A 129 11.70 8.23 -2.12
CA ARG A 129 11.48 8.65 -0.72
C ARG A 129 11.52 7.43 0.18
N GLU A 130 12.27 7.53 1.27
CA GLU A 130 12.37 6.47 2.26
C GLU A 130 11.99 6.97 3.65
N SER A 131 11.34 6.11 4.41
CA SER A 131 11.02 6.36 5.82
C SER A 131 11.31 5.14 6.66
N PHE A 132 11.89 5.35 7.84
CA PHE A 132 12.16 4.33 8.84
C PHE A 132 11.37 4.66 10.09
N PHE A 133 10.58 3.73 10.59
CA PHE A 133 9.76 3.94 11.77
C PHE A 133 9.47 2.65 12.51
N GLN A 134 9.07 2.76 13.79
CA GLN A 134 8.70 1.64 14.64
C GLN A 134 7.18 1.58 14.75
N MET A 135 6.57 0.50 14.27
CA MET A 135 5.13 0.28 14.44
C MET A 135 4.80 -0.24 15.84
N GLN A 136 3.69 0.21 16.39
CA GLN A 136 3.18 -0.14 17.71
C GLN A 136 1.88 -0.96 17.60
N ASP A 137 1.40 -1.48 18.74
CA ASP A 137 0.07 -2.08 18.78
C ASP A 137 -0.98 -1.03 18.46
N GLU A 138 -2.04 -1.42 17.75
CA GLU A 138 -3.12 -0.55 17.28
C GLU A 138 -2.73 0.45 16.16
N ASP A 139 -1.49 0.43 15.70
CA ASP A 139 -1.12 1.24 14.53
C ASP A 139 -1.82 0.74 13.26
N TRP A 140 -2.09 1.67 12.36
CA TRP A 140 -2.62 1.38 11.03
C TRP A 140 -1.77 2.05 9.94
N PHE A 141 -1.76 1.40 8.78
CA PHE A 141 -1.05 1.87 7.62
C PHE A 141 -1.90 1.65 6.36
N VAL A 142 -1.94 2.62 5.45
CA VAL A 142 -2.72 2.53 4.22
C VAL A 142 -1.89 2.99 3.02
N LEU A 143 -1.84 2.14 2.00
CA LEU A 143 -1.41 2.48 0.65
C LEU A 143 -2.64 2.66 -0.22
N ALA A 144 -2.62 3.66 -1.09
CA ALA A 144 -3.67 3.91 -2.05
C ALA A 144 -3.05 4.28 -3.40
N SER A 145 -3.57 3.75 -4.50
CA SER A 145 -3.16 4.19 -5.84
C SER A 145 -3.72 5.58 -6.16
N ASP A 146 -3.24 6.16 -7.23
CA ASP A 146 -3.68 7.50 -7.67
C ASP A 146 -5.14 7.51 -8.07
N GLY A 147 -5.71 6.40 -8.58
CA GLY A 147 -7.14 6.28 -8.82
C GLY A 147 -8.01 6.48 -7.58
N VAL A 148 -7.52 6.14 -6.38
CA VAL A 148 -8.23 6.47 -5.13
C VAL A 148 -8.16 7.97 -4.84
N LEU A 149 -7.00 8.59 -5.06
CA LEU A 149 -6.82 10.03 -4.84
C LEU A 149 -7.63 10.87 -5.84
N HIS A 150 -7.73 10.41 -7.08
CA HIS A 150 -8.43 11.09 -8.17
C HIS A 150 -9.94 10.81 -8.17
N ALA A 151 -10.45 9.95 -7.28
CA ALA A 151 -11.87 9.63 -7.22
C ALA A 151 -12.75 10.88 -7.10
N GLY A 152 -13.75 10.99 -7.98
CA GLY A 152 -14.65 12.13 -8.03
C GLY A 152 -14.12 13.35 -8.78
N ILE A 153 -12.99 13.24 -9.50
CA ILE A 153 -12.45 14.29 -10.34
C ILE A 153 -13.48 14.69 -11.42
N GLY A 154 -13.62 15.98 -11.65
CA GLY A 154 -14.63 16.51 -12.60
C GLY A 154 -16.09 16.42 -12.10
N GLY A 155 -16.33 15.86 -10.91
CA GLY A 155 -17.62 15.74 -10.25
C GLY A 155 -17.71 16.65 -9.04
N ILE A 156 -17.80 16.05 -7.84
CA ILE A 156 -17.94 16.78 -6.56
C ILE A 156 -16.70 17.62 -6.25
N TRP A 157 -15.52 17.17 -6.69
CA TRP A 157 -14.24 17.85 -6.47
C TRP A 157 -13.44 17.98 -7.75
N ASN A 158 -12.93 19.18 -8.03
CA ASN A 158 -12.13 19.44 -9.23
C ASN A 158 -10.83 18.64 -9.30
N LEU A 159 -10.22 18.34 -8.14
CA LEU A 159 -8.94 17.62 -8.03
C LEU A 159 -9.10 16.20 -7.44
N GLY A 160 -10.30 15.67 -7.43
CA GLY A 160 -10.60 14.38 -6.82
C GLY A 160 -10.67 14.41 -5.30
N TRP A 161 -10.70 13.23 -4.67
CA TRP A 161 -10.76 13.07 -3.22
C TRP A 161 -9.53 13.69 -2.54
N GLY A 162 -8.36 13.37 -3.06
CA GLY A 162 -7.10 13.96 -2.63
C GLY A 162 -6.60 13.49 -1.26
N TRP A 163 -5.29 13.61 -1.06
CA TRP A 163 -4.61 13.07 0.11
C TRP A 163 -5.18 13.60 1.44
N ASN A 164 -5.41 14.89 1.55
CA ASN A 164 -5.88 15.49 2.81
C ASN A 164 -7.26 14.97 3.24
N ARG A 165 -8.22 14.85 2.30
CA ARG A 165 -9.57 14.36 2.60
C ARG A 165 -9.58 12.87 2.91
N ILE A 166 -8.71 12.09 2.26
CA ILE A 166 -8.50 10.67 2.62
C ILE A 166 -7.93 10.59 4.03
N GLY A 167 -6.95 11.42 4.38
CA GLY A 167 -6.42 11.52 5.74
C GLY A 167 -7.48 11.87 6.77
N ASP A 168 -8.39 12.81 6.45
CA ASP A 168 -9.51 13.15 7.34
C ASP A 168 -10.54 12.03 7.45
N TYR A 169 -10.76 11.27 6.39
CA TYR A 169 -11.57 10.05 6.44
C TYR A 169 -10.93 9.01 7.37
N LEU A 170 -9.65 8.75 7.21
CA LEU A 170 -8.91 7.78 8.04
C LEU A 170 -8.89 8.17 9.52
N ARG A 171 -8.71 9.43 9.87
CA ARG A 171 -8.81 9.90 11.26
C ARG A 171 -10.15 9.57 11.91
N ARG A 172 -11.24 9.59 11.13
CA ARG A 172 -12.61 9.31 11.63
C ARG A 172 -12.96 7.84 11.68
N THR A 173 -12.33 7.02 10.83
CA THR A 173 -12.75 5.62 10.63
C THR A 173 -11.75 4.61 11.14
N ALA A 174 -10.44 4.85 11.03
CA ALA A 174 -9.43 3.83 11.31
C ALA A 174 -9.46 3.30 12.75
N SER A 175 -9.82 4.13 13.75
CA SER A 175 -9.98 3.69 15.13
C SER A 175 -11.27 2.90 15.40
N ARG A 176 -12.28 3.03 14.52
CA ARG A 176 -13.59 2.39 14.68
C ARG A 176 -13.68 1.06 13.95
N GLU A 177 -12.84 0.87 12.95
CA GLU A 177 -12.78 -0.36 12.20
C GLU A 177 -11.96 -1.40 12.96
N ASP A 178 -12.53 -2.58 13.19
CA ASP A 178 -11.90 -3.62 13.99
C ASP A 178 -10.72 -4.29 13.30
N ASP A 179 -10.74 -4.33 11.97
CA ASP A 179 -9.71 -4.99 11.17
C ASP A 179 -9.28 -4.19 9.92
N ALA A 180 -8.19 -4.63 9.32
CA ALA A 180 -7.64 -4.01 8.11
C ALA A 180 -8.56 -4.17 6.89
N ARG A 181 -9.33 -5.27 6.82
CA ARG A 181 -10.26 -5.53 5.72
C ARG A 181 -11.39 -4.51 5.70
N SER A 182 -12.01 -4.26 6.86
CA SER A 182 -13.08 -3.27 7.01
C SER A 182 -12.60 -1.88 6.62
N LEU A 183 -11.38 -1.52 7.03
CA LEU A 183 -10.76 -0.24 6.67
C LEU A 183 -10.54 -0.12 5.16
N ALA A 184 -9.97 -1.14 4.52
CA ALA A 184 -9.77 -1.16 3.06
C ALA A 184 -11.11 -1.12 2.32
N TYR A 185 -12.09 -1.90 2.75
CA TYR A 185 -13.43 -1.93 2.15
C TYR A 185 -14.13 -0.57 2.23
N GLY A 186 -14.09 0.10 3.38
CA GLY A 186 -14.69 1.42 3.54
C GLY A 186 -14.07 2.48 2.62
N LEU A 187 -12.75 2.41 2.39
CA LEU A 187 -12.05 3.27 1.45
C LEU A 187 -12.46 2.98 0.01
N THR A 188 -12.45 1.71 -0.42
CA THR A 188 -12.83 1.33 -1.79
C THR A 188 -14.30 1.62 -2.09
N GLU A 189 -15.20 1.36 -1.14
CA GLU A 189 -16.63 1.70 -1.28
C GLU A 189 -16.85 3.22 -1.41
N THR A 190 -16.08 4.01 -0.66
CA THR A 190 -16.15 5.47 -0.77
C THR A 190 -15.61 5.95 -2.12
N THR A 191 -14.51 5.37 -2.60
CA THR A 191 -13.94 5.61 -3.93
C THR A 191 -14.98 5.35 -5.03
N ASP A 192 -15.64 4.19 -4.96
CA ASP A 192 -16.66 3.76 -5.93
C ASP A 192 -17.86 4.73 -5.96
N ARG A 193 -18.30 5.21 -4.78
CA ARG A 193 -19.35 6.22 -4.68
C ARG A 193 -18.93 7.56 -5.30
N LEU A 194 -17.69 7.95 -5.13
CA LEU A 194 -17.16 9.20 -5.69
C LEU A 194 -17.05 9.14 -7.21
N TYR A 195 -16.74 7.99 -7.77
CA TYR A 195 -16.78 7.75 -9.22
C TYR A 195 -18.20 7.56 -9.77
N ALA A 196 -19.22 7.58 -8.92
CA ALA A 196 -20.62 7.31 -9.31
C ALA A 196 -20.75 5.98 -10.09
N LYS A 197 -19.97 4.97 -9.71
CA LYS A 197 -19.87 3.65 -10.36
C LYS A 197 -19.36 3.67 -11.81
N LYS A 198 -18.65 4.72 -12.18
CA LYS A 198 -17.96 4.85 -13.47
C LYS A 198 -16.51 5.24 -13.18
N PRO A 199 -15.67 4.28 -12.76
CA PRO A 199 -14.27 4.55 -12.45
C PRO A 199 -13.57 5.16 -13.65
N GLY A 200 -12.83 6.22 -13.40
CA GLY A 200 -11.98 6.88 -14.42
C GLY A 200 -10.59 6.27 -14.46
N ASP A 201 -10.23 5.49 -13.42
CA ASP A 201 -8.94 4.83 -13.27
C ASP A 201 -9.05 3.60 -12.36
N ASP A 202 -8.03 2.74 -12.38
CA ASP A 202 -7.89 1.63 -11.46
C ASP A 202 -7.64 2.16 -10.03
N ALA A 203 -8.33 1.59 -9.06
CA ALA A 203 -8.27 2.09 -7.69
C ALA A 203 -7.97 0.94 -6.72
N THR A 204 -6.77 0.96 -6.15
CA THR A 204 -6.27 -0.07 -5.25
C THR A 204 -5.98 0.49 -3.87
N VAL A 205 -6.42 -0.23 -2.84
CA VAL A 205 -6.15 0.08 -1.43
C VAL A 205 -5.53 -1.12 -0.74
N VAL A 206 -4.43 -0.90 -0.04
CA VAL A 206 -3.85 -1.86 0.90
C VAL A 206 -3.93 -1.26 2.30
N ALA A 207 -4.59 -1.95 3.21
CA ALA A 207 -4.65 -1.55 4.62
C ALA A 207 -3.97 -2.58 5.51
N ILE A 208 -3.29 -2.10 6.53
CA ILE A 208 -2.61 -2.91 7.53
C ILE A 208 -3.03 -2.40 8.91
N LYS A 209 -3.30 -3.33 9.83
CA LYS A 209 -3.46 -3.03 11.26
C LYS A 209 -2.52 -3.90 12.07
N VAL A 210 -1.77 -3.28 12.94
CA VAL A 210 -0.85 -3.98 13.84
C VAL A 210 -1.63 -4.45 15.06
N ARG A 211 -1.53 -5.74 15.36
CA ARG A 211 -2.09 -6.36 16.56
C ARG A 211 -1.00 -7.16 17.25
N VAL A 212 -0.67 -6.78 18.47
CA VAL A 212 0.27 -7.52 19.29
C VAL A 212 -0.53 -8.50 20.15
N PRO A 213 -0.29 -9.82 20.03
CA PRO A 213 -0.98 -10.80 20.86
C PRO A 213 -0.74 -10.51 22.34
N ARG A 214 -1.81 -10.23 23.08
CA ARG A 214 -1.72 -10.06 24.53
C ARG A 214 -1.55 -11.42 25.17
N LYS A 215 -0.40 -11.67 25.83
CA LYS A 215 -0.22 -12.86 26.68
C LYS A 215 -1.16 -12.73 27.87
N LEU A 216 -2.06 -13.71 28.05
CA LEU A 216 -2.84 -13.83 29.27
C LEU A 216 -1.89 -14.20 30.41
N ALA A 217 -1.69 -13.32 31.37
CA ALA A 217 -1.03 -13.67 32.61
C ALA A 217 -2.10 -14.31 33.55
N VAL A 218 -2.05 -15.62 33.71
CA VAL A 218 -2.85 -16.32 34.72
C VAL A 218 -2.12 -16.17 36.03
N LEU A 219 -2.61 -15.29 36.90
CA LEU A 219 -2.18 -15.23 38.31
C LEU A 219 -2.94 -16.32 39.10
N ALA A 220 -2.27 -17.41 39.43
CA ALA A 220 -2.76 -18.35 40.38
C ALA A 220 -2.57 -17.76 41.79
N GLY A 221 -3.64 -17.49 42.48
CA GLY A 221 -3.57 -17.14 43.89
C GLY A 221 -3.07 -18.31 44.76
N PRO A 222 -2.50 -18.06 45.96
CA PRO A 222 -2.08 -19.13 46.85
C PRO A 222 -3.29 -19.98 47.22
N PRO A 223 -3.12 -21.31 47.45
CA PRO A 223 -4.21 -22.18 47.89
C PRO A 223 -4.78 -21.66 49.19
N VAL A 224 -6.10 -21.54 49.26
CA VAL A 224 -6.81 -21.20 50.51
C VAL A 224 -6.72 -22.42 51.41
N ASP A 225 -5.99 -22.30 52.52
CA ASP A 225 -5.94 -23.32 53.56
C ASP A 225 -7.31 -23.37 54.25
N MET A 226 -8.06 -24.45 54.03
CA MET A 226 -9.33 -24.72 54.70
C MET A 226 -9.05 -25.69 55.88
N SER A 227 -8.44 -25.16 56.92
CA SER A 227 -8.36 -25.83 58.22
C SER A 227 -9.51 -25.41 59.12
#